data_4f26fc19e7b37a87394761c0ec360d06
#
_entry.id   4f26fc19e7b37a87394761c0ec360d06
#
_cell.length_a   1.000
_cell.length_b   1.000
_cell.length_c   1.000
_cell.angle_alpha   90.00
_cell.angle_beta   90.00
_cell.angle_gamma   90.00
#
_symmetry.space_group_name_H-M   'P 1'
#
loop_
_entity.id
_entity.type
_entity.pdbx_description
1 polymer ?
#
loop_
_entity_poly.entity_id
_entity_poly.type
_entity_poly.pdbx_seq_one_letter_code
_entity_poly.pdbx_strand_id
1 'polypeptide(L)'
;NVAITNGKVLSTCTSKPATAVKVGKFSHTGAKLTLDNVTLEGSVGGGIGSGGNGLSIRTGNEAVVTSGTFPGGIYTEGTLTMSGGSAAQLELGLLDNISVTLSGGSFGSIKIENGADYQSLLAGGYAYLKQGGILLKLSEMNENTAVTVVKCSHPGGHSAGTICPYCGCAAEVTKPDGSISYHRTAGEAIAAADGGTVKLLANAGEITISSPLKLDLNGKTAA
;
A
#
# COMPACT_ATOMS: atom_id res chain seq x y z
N ASN A 1 12.74 7.48 16.92
CA ASN A 1 12.79 6.36 15.96
C ASN A 1 13.19 5.09 16.70
N VAL A 2 12.45 4.02 16.48
CA VAL A 2 12.70 2.69 17.06
C VAL A 2 12.73 1.68 15.92
N ALA A 3 13.63 0.71 15.98
CA ALA A 3 13.63 -0.44 15.08
C ALA A 3 13.52 -1.73 15.91
N ILE A 4 12.72 -2.67 15.45
CA ILE A 4 12.62 -4.02 15.98
C ILE A 4 12.92 -4.98 14.85
N THR A 5 13.94 -5.81 15.04
CA THR A 5 14.38 -6.78 14.05
C THR A 5 14.54 -8.16 14.69
N ASN A 6 14.15 -9.21 13.96
CA ASN A 6 14.34 -10.60 14.34
C ASN A 6 13.79 -10.93 15.75
N GLY A 7 12.49 -10.89 15.94
CA GLY A 7 11.93 -11.19 17.25
C GLY A 7 10.43 -11.39 17.29
N LYS A 8 9.95 -11.79 18.47
CA LYS A 8 8.52 -11.93 18.75
C LYS A 8 8.13 -11.03 19.91
N VAL A 9 7.05 -10.26 19.74
CA VAL A 9 6.38 -9.52 20.81
C VAL A 9 4.99 -10.10 20.99
N LEU A 10 4.72 -10.58 22.20
CA LEU A 10 3.46 -11.23 22.54
C LEU A 10 2.77 -10.44 23.65
N SER A 11 1.52 -10.09 23.46
CA SER A 11 0.68 -9.64 24.55
C SER A 11 0.11 -10.83 25.31
N THR A 12 0.36 -10.90 26.60
CA THR A 12 -0.10 -11.99 27.49
C THR A 12 -1.35 -11.64 28.29
N CYS A 13 -1.99 -10.51 27.98
CA CYS A 13 -3.22 -10.12 28.66
C CYS A 13 -4.38 -11.08 28.30
N THR A 14 -4.92 -11.78 29.28
CA THR A 14 -6.01 -12.76 29.09
C THR A 14 -7.39 -12.20 29.40
N SER A 15 -7.46 -11.06 30.10
CA SER A 15 -8.73 -10.48 30.60
C SER A 15 -9.27 -9.34 29.73
N LYS A 16 -8.44 -8.74 28.89
CA LYS A 16 -8.82 -7.65 27.98
C LYS A 16 -8.02 -7.75 26.68
N PRO A 17 -8.61 -7.32 25.55
CA PRO A 17 -7.87 -7.18 24.30
C PRO A 17 -6.68 -6.22 24.49
N ALA A 18 -5.49 -6.64 24.10
CA ALA A 18 -4.29 -5.82 24.21
C ALA A 18 -3.45 -5.91 22.93
N THR A 19 -3.01 -4.76 22.45
CA THR A 19 -2.13 -4.62 21.28
C THR A 19 -0.71 -5.00 21.67
N ALA A 20 -0.01 -5.78 20.83
CA ALA A 20 1.38 -6.15 21.08
C ALA A 20 2.31 -4.93 20.99
N VAL A 21 2.19 -4.13 19.93
CA VAL A 21 2.97 -2.91 19.74
C VAL A 21 2.06 -1.76 19.30
N LYS A 22 2.19 -0.63 19.99
CA LYS A 22 1.47 0.61 19.66
C LYS A 22 2.46 1.72 19.34
N VAL A 23 2.29 2.34 18.17
CA VAL A 23 3.12 3.47 17.71
C VAL A 23 2.38 4.76 18.01
N GLY A 24 2.94 5.54 18.93
CA GLY A 24 2.39 6.81 19.37
C GLY A 24 1.21 6.70 20.33
N LYS A 25 0.73 7.87 20.76
CA LYS A 25 -0.38 8.07 21.69
C LYS A 25 -1.23 9.21 21.14
N PHE A 26 -2.51 9.31 21.49
CA PHE A 26 -3.42 10.34 20.95
C PHE A 26 -2.92 11.79 21.01
N SER A 27 -2.05 12.10 21.95
CA SER A 27 -1.50 13.46 22.15
C SER A 27 -0.04 13.62 21.70
N HIS A 28 0.57 12.60 21.07
CA HIS A 28 1.96 12.61 20.67
C HIS A 28 2.08 12.13 19.22
N THR A 29 2.75 12.93 18.41
CA THR A 29 3.01 12.67 17.00
C THR A 29 4.49 12.56 16.71
N GLY A 30 4.85 12.07 15.52
CA GLY A 30 6.25 12.00 15.07
C GLY A 30 7.00 10.75 15.52
N ALA A 31 6.34 9.78 16.20
CA ALA A 31 6.99 8.49 16.46
C ALA A 31 7.10 7.68 15.16
N LYS A 32 8.28 7.11 14.94
CA LYS A 32 8.55 6.22 13.80
C LYS A 32 9.06 4.88 14.29
N LEU A 33 8.42 3.80 13.80
CA LEU A 33 8.78 2.41 14.05
C LEU A 33 9.14 1.71 12.75
N THR A 34 10.29 1.01 12.75
CA THR A 34 10.67 0.11 11.65
C THR A 34 10.63 -1.33 12.14
N LEU A 35 9.99 -2.20 11.36
CA LEU A 35 9.80 -3.62 11.68
C LEU A 35 10.36 -4.49 10.56
N ASP A 36 11.23 -5.42 10.92
CA ASP A 36 11.79 -6.40 10.00
C ASP A 36 11.89 -7.77 10.66
N ASN A 37 11.36 -8.80 10.00
CA ASN A 37 11.34 -10.18 10.47
C ASN A 37 10.83 -10.34 11.91
N VAL A 38 9.67 -9.75 12.21
CA VAL A 38 9.07 -9.76 13.53
C VAL A 38 7.73 -10.49 13.54
N THR A 39 7.39 -11.08 14.69
CA THR A 39 6.03 -11.55 14.96
C THR A 39 5.43 -10.68 16.06
N LEU A 40 4.33 -10.00 15.75
CA LEU A 40 3.59 -9.19 16.71
C LEU A 40 2.20 -9.80 16.92
N GLU A 41 2.01 -10.41 18.09
CA GLU A 41 0.80 -11.12 18.45
C GLU A 41 0.08 -10.40 19.58
N GLY A 42 -1.04 -9.76 19.25
CA GLY A 42 -1.94 -9.17 20.23
C GLY A 42 -2.71 -10.26 20.99
N SER A 43 -3.32 -9.92 22.12
CA SER A 43 -4.12 -10.87 22.89
C SER A 43 -5.42 -11.24 22.16
N VAL A 44 -5.82 -12.49 22.32
CA VAL A 44 -7.07 -13.02 21.74
C VAL A 44 -8.29 -12.42 22.44
N GLY A 45 -9.33 -12.02 21.69
CA GLY A 45 -10.65 -11.68 22.22
C GLY A 45 -11.16 -10.27 21.95
N GLY A 46 -10.42 -9.43 21.23
CA GLY A 46 -10.92 -8.14 20.75
C GLY A 46 -10.95 -8.08 19.22
N GLY A 47 -12.01 -7.56 18.66
CA GLY A 47 -12.02 -7.16 17.25
C GLY A 47 -10.95 -6.09 17.00
N ILE A 48 -10.49 -6.00 15.77
CA ILE A 48 -9.58 -4.93 15.34
C ILE A 48 -10.23 -3.59 15.65
N GLY A 49 -9.43 -2.61 16.08
CA GLY A 49 -9.95 -1.33 16.59
C GLY A 49 -10.27 -1.33 18.09
N SER A 50 -10.63 -2.47 18.71
CA SER A 50 -10.94 -2.60 20.14
C SER A 50 -9.79 -3.06 21.04
N GLY A 51 -8.59 -3.19 20.48
CA GLY A 51 -7.41 -3.71 21.16
C GLY A 51 -7.18 -5.20 20.92
N GLY A 52 -6.19 -5.80 20.68
CA GLY A 52 -5.92 -7.20 20.29
C GLY A 52 -5.13 -7.27 19.01
N ASN A 53 -4.78 -6.10 18.45
CA ASN A 53 -3.95 -5.99 17.26
C ASN A 53 -2.50 -6.43 17.52
N GLY A 54 -1.84 -7.00 16.53
CA GLY A 54 -0.39 -7.13 16.54
C GLY A 54 0.27 -5.75 16.54
N LEU A 55 -0.16 -4.87 15.65
CA LEU A 55 0.35 -3.52 15.49
C LEU A 55 -0.80 -2.50 15.49
N SER A 56 -0.64 -1.39 16.19
CA SER A 56 -1.55 -0.24 16.12
C SER A 56 -0.75 1.03 15.91
N ILE A 57 -1.09 1.81 14.87
CA ILE A 57 -0.43 3.07 14.52
C ILE A 57 -1.42 4.20 14.74
N ARG A 58 -1.07 5.15 15.61
CA ARG A 58 -1.92 6.31 15.92
C ARG A 58 -1.60 7.50 15.02
N THR A 59 -2.57 8.38 14.87
CA THR A 59 -2.51 9.61 14.07
C THR A 59 -1.19 10.37 14.27
N GLY A 60 -0.60 10.82 13.17
CA GLY A 60 0.65 11.58 13.16
C GLY A 60 1.90 10.74 13.46
N ASN A 61 1.78 9.41 13.47
CA ASN A 61 2.89 8.49 13.69
C ASN A 61 3.05 7.55 12.49
N GLU A 62 4.23 6.93 12.38
CA GLU A 62 4.63 6.15 11.20
C GLU A 62 5.11 4.76 11.58
N ALA A 63 4.73 3.76 10.80
CA ALA A 63 5.36 2.45 10.81
C ALA A 63 5.82 2.05 9.40
N VAL A 64 7.03 1.48 9.33
CA VAL A 64 7.59 0.86 8.14
C VAL A 64 7.77 -0.63 8.42
N VAL A 65 7.15 -1.47 7.61
CA VAL A 65 7.19 -2.94 7.72
C VAL A 65 7.84 -3.51 6.48
N THR A 66 9.02 -4.08 6.62
CA THR A 66 9.72 -4.76 5.52
C THR A 66 9.37 -6.24 5.48
N SER A 67 9.20 -6.86 6.63
CA SER A 67 8.74 -8.24 6.76
C SER A 67 8.19 -8.50 8.18
N GLY A 68 7.51 -9.65 8.35
CA GLY A 68 6.98 -10.05 9.65
C GLY A 68 5.59 -10.67 9.60
N THR A 69 5.08 -11.09 10.75
CA THR A 69 3.77 -11.73 10.88
C THR A 69 2.95 -11.04 11.95
N PHE A 70 1.72 -10.70 11.62
CA PHE A 70 0.77 -9.97 12.47
C PHE A 70 -0.55 -10.76 12.60
N PRO A 71 -0.59 -11.84 13.42
CA PRO A 71 -1.77 -12.70 13.57
C PRO A 71 -2.99 -11.95 14.12
N GLY A 72 -2.79 -10.96 14.97
CA GLY A 72 -3.84 -10.06 15.47
C GLY A 72 -4.20 -8.92 14.52
N GLY A 73 -3.54 -8.86 13.33
CA GLY A 73 -3.76 -7.81 12.36
C GLY A 73 -3.02 -6.50 12.65
N ILE A 74 -3.21 -5.55 11.75
CA ILE A 74 -2.66 -4.18 11.81
C ILE A 74 -3.83 -3.21 11.78
N TYR A 75 -3.89 -2.29 12.75
CA TYR A 75 -4.80 -1.15 12.77
C TYR A 75 -4.03 0.14 12.57
N THR A 76 -4.47 1.01 11.67
CA THR A 76 -3.80 2.29 11.43
C THR A 76 -4.75 3.48 11.37
N GLU A 77 -4.38 4.55 12.07
CA GLU A 77 -4.88 5.93 11.98
C GLU A 77 -3.74 6.89 11.56
N GLY A 78 -2.57 6.36 11.25
CA GLY A 78 -1.38 7.10 10.89
C GLY A 78 -0.82 6.68 9.54
N THR A 79 0.50 6.73 9.40
CA THR A 79 1.19 6.34 8.17
C THR A 79 1.73 4.91 8.27
N LEU A 80 1.38 4.06 7.32
CA LEU A 80 1.90 2.70 7.17
C LEU A 80 2.55 2.53 5.80
N THR A 81 3.83 2.14 5.78
CA THR A 81 4.50 1.64 4.58
C THR A 81 4.82 0.16 4.78
N MET A 82 4.33 -0.70 3.89
CA MET A 82 4.55 -2.14 3.99
C MET A 82 5.03 -2.72 2.66
N SER A 83 6.20 -3.35 2.69
CA SER A 83 6.82 -3.98 1.51
C SER A 83 6.87 -5.51 1.58
N GLY A 84 6.48 -6.10 2.70
CA GLY A 84 6.43 -7.55 2.88
C GLY A 84 5.76 -7.95 4.18
N GLY A 85 5.73 -9.25 4.46
CA GLY A 85 5.12 -9.82 5.66
C GLY A 85 3.66 -10.25 5.47
N SER A 86 3.00 -10.62 6.57
CA SER A 86 1.61 -11.08 6.54
C SER A 86 0.81 -10.56 7.73
N ALA A 87 -0.41 -10.14 7.51
CA ALA A 87 -1.36 -9.74 8.54
C ALA A 87 -2.69 -10.48 8.37
N ALA A 88 -3.30 -10.91 9.48
CA ALA A 88 -4.63 -11.49 9.43
C ALA A 88 -5.64 -10.48 8.87
N GLN A 89 -5.48 -9.21 9.24
CA GLN A 89 -6.29 -8.10 8.72
C GLN A 89 -5.47 -6.82 8.72
N LEU A 90 -5.71 -5.96 7.73
CA LEU A 90 -5.35 -4.54 7.76
C LEU A 90 -6.63 -3.74 7.89
N GLU A 91 -6.73 -2.90 8.91
CA GLU A 91 -7.86 -2.00 9.11
C GLU A 91 -7.40 -0.55 9.15
N LEU A 92 -8.01 0.28 8.31
CA LEU A 92 -7.85 1.73 8.32
C LEU A 92 -8.99 2.33 9.14
N GLY A 93 -8.67 3.14 10.15
CA GLY A 93 -9.65 3.83 10.97
C GLY A 93 -10.41 4.93 10.20
N LEU A 94 -11.25 5.68 10.91
CA LEU A 94 -12.20 6.65 10.34
C LEU A 94 -11.58 8.00 9.92
N LEU A 95 -10.30 8.25 10.20
CA LEU A 95 -9.67 9.57 10.00
C LEU A 95 -9.22 9.77 8.55
N ASP A 96 -9.40 10.99 8.03
CA ASP A 96 -9.07 11.32 6.63
C ASP A 96 -7.57 11.44 6.33
N ASN A 97 -6.73 11.59 7.36
CA ASN A 97 -5.27 11.78 7.21
C ASN A 97 -4.46 10.49 7.32
N ILE A 98 -5.09 9.35 7.13
CA ILE A 98 -4.42 8.05 7.08
C ILE A 98 -3.69 7.91 5.74
N SER A 99 -2.41 7.48 5.79
CA SER A 99 -1.61 7.20 4.61
C SER A 99 -1.11 5.76 4.66
N VAL A 100 -1.52 4.95 3.68
CA VAL A 100 -1.05 3.56 3.56
C VAL A 100 -0.41 3.37 2.19
N THR A 101 0.78 2.77 2.17
CA THR A 101 1.49 2.42 0.94
C THR A 101 1.91 0.95 1.00
N LEU A 102 1.31 0.14 0.15
CA LEU A 102 1.58 -1.29 0.04
C LEU A 102 2.37 -1.59 -1.25
N SER A 103 3.58 -2.10 -1.10
CA SER A 103 4.40 -2.64 -2.20
C SER A 103 4.73 -4.13 -2.00
N GLY A 104 4.03 -4.77 -1.09
CA GLY A 104 4.12 -6.20 -0.76
C GLY A 104 3.25 -6.53 0.44
N GLY A 105 3.30 -7.80 0.84
CA GLY A 105 2.56 -8.31 1.98
C GLY A 105 1.30 -9.09 1.62
N SER A 106 0.88 -9.93 2.55
CA SER A 106 -0.34 -10.76 2.43
C SER A 106 -1.32 -10.41 3.53
N PHE A 107 -2.60 -10.29 3.18
CA PHE A 107 -3.66 -9.87 4.08
C PHE A 107 -4.82 -10.86 4.00
N GLY A 108 -5.31 -11.35 5.15
CA GLY A 108 -6.54 -12.13 5.20
C GLY A 108 -7.77 -11.28 4.83
N SER A 109 -7.73 -10.00 5.17
CA SER A 109 -8.72 -8.99 4.76
C SER A 109 -8.13 -7.58 4.83
N ILE A 110 -8.74 -6.65 4.08
CA ILE A 110 -8.41 -5.22 4.16
C ILE A 110 -9.73 -4.46 4.36
N LYS A 111 -9.89 -3.83 5.52
CA LYS A 111 -11.06 -3.04 5.87
C LYS A 111 -10.73 -1.55 5.82
N ILE A 112 -11.54 -0.78 5.12
CA ILE A 112 -11.37 0.66 4.93
C ILE A 112 -12.59 1.36 5.50
N GLU A 113 -12.42 2.13 6.60
CA GLU A 113 -13.51 2.85 7.25
C GLU A 113 -13.56 4.34 6.89
N ASN A 114 -12.47 4.92 6.40
CA ASN A 114 -12.36 6.35 6.06
C ASN A 114 -12.81 6.71 4.64
N GLY A 115 -13.38 5.77 3.89
CA GLY A 115 -13.83 6.01 2.52
C GLY A 115 -12.74 6.04 1.45
N ALA A 116 -11.48 5.75 1.79
CA ALA A 116 -10.41 5.55 0.81
C ALA A 116 -10.74 4.36 -0.11
N ASP A 117 -10.20 4.35 -1.31
CA ASP A 117 -10.34 3.22 -2.21
C ASP A 117 -9.13 2.25 -2.09
N TYR A 118 -9.31 1.02 -2.53
CA TYR A 118 -8.26 0.00 -2.51
C TYR A 118 -7.05 0.36 -3.38
N GLN A 119 -7.25 1.14 -4.44
CA GLN A 119 -6.18 1.61 -5.31
C GLN A 119 -5.24 2.57 -4.58
N SER A 120 -5.79 3.45 -3.73
CA SER A 120 -5.01 4.44 -2.99
C SER A 120 -4.01 3.82 -2.02
N LEU A 121 -4.23 2.56 -1.60
CA LEU A 121 -3.33 1.83 -0.71
C LEU A 121 -2.11 1.24 -1.44
N LEU A 122 -2.17 1.04 -2.75
CA LEU A 122 -1.10 0.41 -3.52
C LEU A 122 0.00 1.42 -3.87
N ALA A 123 1.25 1.00 -3.77
CA ALA A 123 2.35 1.68 -4.46
C ALA A 123 2.16 1.59 -5.99
N GLY A 124 2.70 2.57 -6.74
CA GLY A 124 2.58 2.57 -8.20
C GLY A 124 3.14 1.29 -8.83
N GLY A 125 2.37 0.66 -9.70
CA GLY A 125 2.73 -0.59 -10.36
C GLY A 125 2.50 -1.87 -9.55
N TYR A 126 1.82 -1.79 -8.42
CA TYR A 126 1.42 -2.96 -7.62
C TYR A 126 -0.07 -3.26 -7.76
N ALA A 127 -0.44 -4.51 -7.53
CA ALA A 127 -1.80 -5.02 -7.68
C ALA A 127 -2.11 -6.06 -6.60
N TYR A 128 -3.38 -6.37 -6.42
CA TYR A 128 -3.85 -7.43 -5.54
C TYR A 128 -3.91 -8.76 -6.28
N LEU A 129 -3.31 -9.79 -5.69
CA LEU A 129 -3.35 -11.17 -6.14
C LEU A 129 -4.21 -11.98 -5.17
N LYS A 130 -5.27 -12.58 -5.65
CA LYS A 130 -6.11 -13.50 -4.86
C LYS A 130 -5.40 -14.84 -4.66
N GLN A 131 -5.79 -15.58 -3.64
CA GLN A 131 -5.39 -16.98 -3.46
C GLN A 131 -5.69 -17.78 -4.74
N GLY A 132 -4.71 -18.55 -5.21
CA GLY A 132 -4.78 -19.25 -6.50
C GLY A 132 -4.06 -18.53 -7.65
N GLY A 133 -3.40 -17.39 -7.39
CA GLY A 133 -2.53 -16.71 -8.35
C GLY A 133 -3.24 -15.82 -9.36
N ILE A 134 -4.48 -15.41 -9.08
CA ILE A 134 -5.31 -14.59 -9.97
C ILE A 134 -5.19 -13.12 -9.56
N LEU A 135 -4.75 -12.24 -10.48
CA LEU A 135 -4.81 -10.80 -10.26
C LEU A 135 -6.27 -10.34 -10.19
N LEU A 136 -6.58 -9.57 -9.15
CA LEU A 136 -7.90 -8.97 -8.96
C LEU A 136 -7.97 -7.60 -9.62
N LYS A 137 -9.06 -7.33 -10.32
CA LYS A 137 -9.39 -5.95 -10.69
C LYS A 137 -9.72 -5.16 -9.43
N LEU A 138 -9.37 -3.88 -9.43
CA LEU A 138 -9.68 -2.99 -8.29
C LEU A 138 -11.18 -2.96 -7.97
N SER A 139 -12.04 -3.07 -9.00
CA SER A 139 -13.51 -3.13 -8.84
C SER A 139 -14.02 -4.42 -8.20
N GLU A 140 -13.20 -5.45 -8.10
CA GLU A 140 -13.55 -6.76 -7.50
C GLU A 140 -13.08 -6.85 -6.03
N MET A 141 -12.31 -5.85 -5.57
CA MET A 141 -11.84 -5.81 -4.18
C MET A 141 -12.97 -5.51 -3.22
N ASN A 142 -12.96 -6.23 -2.10
CA ASN A 142 -13.84 -5.98 -0.96
C ASN A 142 -13.17 -6.41 0.35
N GLU A 143 -13.73 -6.00 1.46
CA GLU A 143 -13.17 -6.21 2.80
C GLU A 143 -12.96 -7.69 3.19
N ASN A 144 -13.67 -8.63 2.57
CA ASN A 144 -13.61 -10.07 2.89
C ASN A 144 -12.65 -10.84 1.95
N THR A 145 -11.92 -10.14 1.08
CA THR A 145 -11.04 -10.77 0.11
C THR A 145 -9.63 -10.91 0.65
N ALA A 146 -9.18 -12.16 0.81
CA ALA A 146 -7.78 -12.43 1.14
C ALA A 146 -6.89 -12.20 -0.09
N VAL A 147 -5.83 -11.41 0.08
CA VAL A 147 -4.97 -10.97 -1.00
C VAL A 147 -3.49 -10.93 -0.63
N THR A 148 -2.65 -11.02 -1.65
CA THR A 148 -1.23 -10.68 -1.59
C THR A 148 -0.97 -9.50 -2.52
N VAL A 149 -0.22 -8.52 -2.06
CA VAL A 149 0.21 -7.38 -2.89
C VAL A 149 1.46 -7.79 -3.67
N VAL A 150 1.39 -7.69 -4.98
CA VAL A 150 2.45 -8.10 -5.91
C VAL A 150 2.71 -7.01 -6.96
N LYS A 151 3.90 -7.05 -7.57
CA LYS A 151 4.16 -6.20 -8.74
C LYS A 151 3.18 -6.57 -9.86
N CYS A 152 2.51 -5.57 -10.43
CA CYS A 152 1.57 -5.78 -11.52
C CYS A 152 2.30 -6.20 -12.79
N SER A 153 1.93 -7.34 -13.36
CA SER A 153 2.48 -7.82 -14.64
C SER A 153 1.78 -7.19 -15.85
N HIS A 154 0.78 -6.33 -15.63
CA HIS A 154 -0.05 -5.70 -16.67
C HIS A 154 -0.58 -6.71 -17.70
N PRO A 155 -1.26 -7.82 -17.26
CA PRO A 155 -1.67 -8.89 -18.16
C PRO A 155 -2.66 -8.39 -19.20
N GLY A 156 -2.47 -8.85 -20.43
CA GLY A 156 -3.42 -8.60 -21.54
C GLY A 156 -3.19 -7.32 -22.35
N GLY A 157 -2.13 -6.56 -22.07
CA GLY A 157 -1.97 -5.25 -22.70
C GLY A 157 -3.19 -4.38 -22.42
N HIS A 158 -3.04 -3.14 -22.06
CA HIS A 158 -4.21 -2.29 -21.84
C HIS A 158 -4.98 -2.16 -23.14
N SER A 159 -6.28 -2.42 -23.11
CA SER A 159 -7.16 -2.00 -24.21
C SER A 159 -6.86 -0.56 -24.53
N ALA A 160 -6.72 -0.21 -25.80
CA ALA A 160 -6.25 1.11 -26.21
C ALA A 160 -6.99 2.21 -25.44
N GLY A 161 -6.24 2.99 -24.67
CA GLY A 161 -6.75 4.18 -23.99
C GLY A 161 -7.28 3.99 -22.56
N THR A 162 -7.22 2.80 -21.95
CA THR A 162 -7.74 2.57 -20.58
C THR A 162 -6.64 2.44 -19.55
N ILE A 163 -6.93 2.91 -18.33
CA ILE A 163 -6.10 2.70 -17.13
C ILE A 163 -6.04 1.21 -16.81
N CYS A 164 -4.90 0.74 -16.25
CA CYS A 164 -4.78 -0.65 -15.82
C CYS A 164 -5.84 -1.01 -14.78
N PRO A 165 -6.72 -1.97 -15.04
CA PRO A 165 -7.80 -2.29 -14.12
C PRO A 165 -7.31 -2.97 -12.82
N TYR A 166 -6.05 -3.40 -12.77
CA TYR A 166 -5.45 -4.10 -11.63
C TYR A 166 -4.65 -3.19 -10.72
N CYS A 167 -3.85 -2.26 -11.26
CA CYS A 167 -3.01 -1.36 -10.47
C CYS A 167 -3.38 0.12 -10.62
N GLY A 168 -4.28 0.46 -11.52
CA GLY A 168 -4.70 1.84 -11.76
C GLY A 168 -3.65 2.74 -12.41
N CYS A 169 -2.56 2.19 -12.97
CA CYS A 169 -1.51 3.00 -13.58
C CYS A 169 -1.88 3.43 -15.00
N ALA A 170 -1.59 4.70 -15.32
CA ALA A 170 -1.82 5.33 -16.62
C ALA A 170 -0.52 5.60 -17.40
N ALA A 171 0.63 5.56 -16.75
CA ALA A 171 1.92 5.82 -17.40
C ALA A 171 3.06 5.02 -16.76
N GLU A 172 4.10 4.76 -17.57
CA GLU A 172 5.37 4.15 -17.18
C GLU A 172 6.48 5.16 -17.44
N VAL A 173 7.42 5.26 -16.51
CA VAL A 173 8.65 6.06 -16.68
C VAL A 173 9.85 5.13 -16.69
N THR A 174 10.68 5.27 -17.71
CA THR A 174 12.02 4.68 -17.75
C THR A 174 13.04 5.80 -17.61
N LYS A 175 13.75 5.84 -16.48
CA LYS A 175 14.82 6.83 -16.24
C LYS A 175 16.09 6.54 -17.03
N PRO A 176 17.02 7.51 -17.15
CA PRO A 176 18.29 7.30 -17.85
C PRO A 176 19.15 6.18 -17.25
N ASP A 177 19.03 5.88 -15.97
CA ASP A 177 19.70 4.77 -15.29
C ASP A 177 19.06 3.39 -15.55
N GLY A 178 17.98 3.34 -16.35
CA GLY A 178 17.24 2.13 -16.68
C GLY A 178 16.19 1.73 -15.64
N SER A 179 16.03 2.46 -14.53
CA SER A 179 15.00 2.19 -13.56
C SER A 179 13.61 2.49 -14.13
N ILE A 180 12.64 1.64 -13.77
CA ILE A 180 11.24 1.75 -14.24
C ILE A 180 10.34 2.03 -13.04
N SER A 181 9.44 3.03 -13.21
CA SER A 181 8.37 3.33 -12.26
C SER A 181 7.03 3.48 -12.97
N TYR A 182 5.94 3.24 -12.25
CA TYR A 182 4.58 3.33 -12.77
C TYR A 182 3.80 4.38 -12.02
N HIS A 183 3.02 5.18 -12.74
CA HIS A 183 2.32 6.34 -12.22
C HIS A 183 0.84 6.28 -12.58
N ARG A 184 -0.01 6.85 -11.73
CA ARG A 184 -1.47 6.86 -11.91
C ARG A 184 -1.91 7.86 -12.94
N THR A 185 -1.14 8.92 -13.11
CA THR A 185 -1.41 9.97 -14.09
C THR A 185 -0.20 10.24 -14.98
N ALA A 186 -0.44 10.78 -16.16
CA ALA A 186 0.62 11.25 -17.04
C ALA A 186 1.41 12.41 -16.42
N GLY A 187 0.74 13.30 -15.68
CA GLY A 187 1.39 14.41 -14.98
C GLY A 187 2.39 13.95 -13.92
N GLU A 188 2.02 12.95 -13.09
CA GLU A 188 2.96 12.34 -12.13
C GLU A 188 4.17 11.72 -12.82
N ALA A 189 3.93 11.03 -13.95
CA ALA A 189 5.00 10.40 -14.73
C ALA A 189 5.96 11.45 -15.31
N ILE A 190 5.42 12.55 -15.87
CA ILE A 190 6.21 13.66 -16.40
C ILE A 190 7.07 14.30 -15.30
N ALA A 191 6.49 14.55 -14.13
CA ALA A 191 7.23 15.10 -13.00
C ALA A 191 8.35 14.18 -12.49
N ALA A 192 8.17 12.86 -12.62
CA ALA A 192 9.14 11.85 -12.19
C ALA A 192 10.18 11.46 -13.23
N ALA A 193 10.05 11.93 -14.48
CA ALA A 193 10.83 11.43 -15.62
C ALA A 193 12.31 11.74 -15.56
N ASP A 194 12.72 12.90 -15.01
CA ASP A 194 14.12 13.31 -14.82
C ASP A 194 15.01 13.08 -16.08
N GLY A 195 14.53 13.54 -17.24
CA GLY A 195 15.21 13.35 -18.53
C GLY A 195 15.00 11.99 -19.19
N GLY A 196 14.22 11.11 -18.57
CA GLY A 196 13.90 9.77 -19.08
C GLY A 196 12.79 9.74 -20.12
N THR A 197 12.24 8.54 -20.32
CA THR A 197 11.12 8.29 -21.23
C THR A 197 9.84 8.08 -20.45
N VAL A 198 8.79 8.86 -20.77
CA VAL A 198 7.42 8.63 -20.30
C VAL A 198 6.65 7.90 -21.40
N LYS A 199 6.15 6.71 -21.09
CA LYS A 199 5.30 5.91 -21.99
C LYS A 199 3.86 5.92 -21.47
N LEU A 200 2.91 6.38 -22.28
CA LEU A 200 1.51 6.36 -21.90
C LEU A 200 0.95 4.93 -21.97
N LEU A 201 0.25 4.53 -20.93
CA LEU A 201 -0.50 3.28 -20.84
C LEU A 201 -2.00 3.52 -21.04
N ALA A 202 -2.48 4.73 -20.81
CA ALA A 202 -3.84 5.18 -21.05
C ALA A 202 -3.86 6.52 -21.79
N ASN A 203 -5.01 6.91 -22.34
CA ASN A 203 -5.18 8.26 -22.87
C ASN A 203 -4.99 9.27 -21.74
N ALA A 204 -4.30 10.34 -22.03
CA ALA A 204 -4.11 11.47 -21.12
C ALA A 204 -4.94 12.67 -21.60
N GLY A 205 -5.45 13.46 -20.65
CA GLY A 205 -5.94 14.79 -20.95
C GLY A 205 -4.80 15.77 -21.23
N GLU A 206 -5.02 17.04 -20.92
CA GLU A 206 -4.00 18.05 -21.04
C GLU A 206 -2.75 17.68 -20.21
N ILE A 207 -1.57 17.72 -20.85
CA ILE A 207 -0.28 17.48 -20.21
C ILE A 207 0.62 18.68 -20.39
N THR A 208 1.35 19.03 -19.35
CA THR A 208 2.36 20.10 -19.36
C THR A 208 3.74 19.47 -19.21
N ILE A 209 4.63 19.73 -20.15
CA ILE A 209 6.03 19.28 -20.13
C ILE A 209 6.90 20.50 -19.79
N SER A 210 7.46 20.51 -18.58
CA SER A 210 8.30 21.61 -18.08
C SER A 210 9.79 21.30 -18.12
N SER A 211 10.18 20.05 -18.40
CA SER A 211 11.57 19.59 -18.43
C SER A 211 11.80 18.70 -19.65
N PRO A 212 13.03 18.62 -20.17
CA PRO A 212 13.34 17.71 -21.27
C PRO A 212 13.03 16.26 -20.90
N LEU A 213 12.28 15.57 -21.74
CA LEU A 213 11.98 14.14 -21.65
C LEU A 213 11.62 13.59 -23.03
N LYS A 214 11.60 12.27 -23.17
CA LYS A 214 11.02 11.59 -24.31
C LYS A 214 9.61 11.16 -23.97
N LEU A 215 8.62 11.58 -24.75
CA LEU A 215 7.23 11.13 -24.62
C LEU A 215 6.94 10.06 -25.68
N ASP A 216 6.62 8.86 -25.22
CA ASP A 216 6.11 7.76 -26.05
C ASP A 216 4.60 7.65 -25.85
N LEU A 217 3.83 8.07 -26.82
CA LEU A 217 2.38 7.99 -26.77
C LEU A 217 1.86 6.55 -26.77
N ASN A 218 2.66 5.58 -27.25
CA ASN A 218 2.27 4.15 -27.26
C ASN A 218 0.86 3.93 -27.86
N GLY A 219 0.54 4.68 -28.92
CA GLY A 219 -0.78 4.65 -29.58
C GLY A 219 -1.92 5.27 -28.77
N LYS A 220 -1.63 6.04 -27.73
CA LYS A 220 -2.59 6.78 -26.91
C LYS A 220 -2.66 8.24 -27.35
N THR A 221 -3.65 8.96 -26.84
CA THR A 221 -3.83 10.40 -27.09
C THR A 221 -3.44 11.20 -25.84
N ALA A 222 -2.88 12.39 -26.07
CA ALA A 222 -2.71 13.44 -25.09
C ALA A 222 -3.25 14.76 -25.71
N ALA A 223 -3.94 15.56 -24.92
CA ALA A 223 -4.47 16.86 -25.33
C ALA A 223 -3.50 17.97 -24.93
#